data_f1ef04d33c1d09bcf39262b44d6af269
#
_entry.id   f1ef04d33c1d09bcf39262b44d6af269
#
_cell.length_a   1.000
_cell.length_b   1.000
_cell.length_c   1.000
_cell.angle_alpha   90.00
_cell.angle_beta   90.00
_cell.angle_gamma   90.00
#
_symmetry.space_group_name_H-M   'P 1'
#
loop_
_entity.id
_entity.type
_entity.pdbx_description
1 polymer ?
#
loop_
_entity_poly.entity_id
_entity_poly.type
_entity_poly.pdbx_seq_one_letter_code
_entity_poly.pdbx_strand_id
1 'polypeptide(L)'
;MAETVAQEMERRLRDAFAPTRLEIINDSAKHRGHTGDDGSGESHFTIVIEAEAFADASRVERQRMVNGALGDIPGDRVHALSIKASAPESAG
;
A
#
# COMPACT_ATOMS: atom_id res chain seq x y z
N MET A 1 -14.60 5.32 -15.96
CA MET A 1 -13.36 6.03 -15.73
C MET A 1 -12.34 5.09 -15.08
N ALA A 2 -11.10 5.27 -15.46
CA ALA A 2 -10.05 4.38 -14.95
C ALA A 2 -9.72 4.71 -13.49
N GLU A 3 -9.47 3.68 -12.71
CA GLU A 3 -8.98 3.86 -11.36
C GLU A 3 -7.56 4.39 -11.38
N THR A 4 -7.22 5.23 -10.41
CA THR A 4 -5.83 5.57 -10.18
C THR A 4 -5.13 4.36 -9.55
N VAL A 5 -3.80 4.38 -9.55
CA VAL A 5 -3.04 3.31 -8.90
C VAL A 5 -3.41 3.23 -7.42
N ALA A 6 -3.52 4.38 -6.76
CA ALA A 6 -3.89 4.40 -5.34
C ALA A 6 -5.28 3.80 -5.11
N GLN A 7 -6.22 4.12 -5.97
CA GLN A 7 -7.57 3.57 -5.85
C GLN A 7 -7.59 2.06 -6.07
N GLU A 8 -6.83 1.59 -7.03
CA GLU A 8 -6.75 0.16 -7.29
C GLU A 8 -6.11 -0.59 -6.13
N MET A 9 -5.03 -0.04 -5.57
CA MET A 9 -4.40 -0.64 -4.39
C MET A 9 -5.36 -0.69 -3.22
N GLU A 10 -6.08 0.40 -3.00
CA GLU A 10 -7.05 0.44 -1.90
C GLU A 10 -8.13 -0.64 -2.08
N ARG A 11 -8.67 -0.75 -3.28
CA ARG A 11 -9.71 -1.74 -3.55
C ARG A 11 -9.21 -3.16 -3.31
N ARG A 12 -8.02 -3.47 -3.81
CA ARG A 12 -7.46 -4.81 -3.66
C ARG A 12 -7.19 -5.15 -2.21
N LEU A 13 -6.69 -4.19 -1.44
CA LEU A 13 -6.38 -4.43 -0.04
C LEU A 13 -7.64 -4.57 0.81
N ARG A 14 -8.67 -3.79 0.50
CA ARG A 14 -9.94 -3.92 1.22
C ARG A 14 -10.60 -5.26 0.93
N ASP A 15 -10.52 -5.70 -0.33
CA ASP A 15 -11.11 -6.98 -0.70
C ASP A 15 -10.34 -8.16 -0.06
N ALA A 16 -9.03 -8.04 0.04
CA ALA A 16 -8.22 -9.13 0.54
C ALA A 16 -8.25 -9.27 2.06
N PHE A 17 -8.29 -8.16 2.80
CA PHE A 17 -8.06 -8.18 4.23
C PHE A 17 -9.18 -7.58 5.07
N ALA A 18 -10.12 -6.86 4.47
CA ALA A 18 -11.16 -6.13 5.21
C ALA A 18 -10.54 -5.33 6.37
N PRO A 19 -9.58 -4.45 6.08
CA PRO A 19 -8.80 -3.81 7.13
C PRO A 19 -9.65 -2.87 7.99
N THR A 20 -9.26 -2.76 9.27
CA THR A 20 -9.89 -1.80 10.16
C THR A 20 -9.35 -0.40 9.92
N ARG A 21 -8.14 -0.32 9.33
CA ARG A 21 -7.55 0.96 8.95
C ARG A 21 -6.75 0.76 7.69
N LEU A 22 -6.90 1.70 6.76
CA LEU A 22 -6.15 1.66 5.52
C LEU A 22 -5.88 3.10 5.06
N GLU A 23 -4.59 3.42 4.91
CA GLU A 23 -4.18 4.71 4.36
C GLU A 23 -3.18 4.43 3.25
N ILE A 24 -3.36 5.09 2.14
CA ILE A 24 -2.42 5.01 1.03
C ILE A 24 -1.95 6.43 0.76
N ILE A 25 -0.67 6.65 1.03
CA ILE A 25 -0.07 7.98 0.94
C ILE A 25 0.77 8.05 -0.31
N ASN A 26 0.47 9.01 -1.17
CA ASN A 26 1.25 9.21 -2.38
C ASN A 26 2.43 10.12 -2.07
N ASP A 27 3.60 9.52 -1.89
CA ASP A 27 4.81 10.25 -1.54
C ASP A 27 5.46 10.92 -2.75
N SER A 28 4.98 10.60 -3.94
CA SER A 28 5.54 11.20 -5.16
C SER A 28 5.40 12.71 -5.17
N ALA A 29 4.36 13.23 -4.54
CA ALA A 29 4.13 14.65 -4.48
C ALA A 29 5.23 15.40 -3.74
N LYS A 30 5.94 14.72 -2.84
CA LYS A 30 7.03 15.32 -2.07
C LYS A 30 8.25 15.58 -2.93
N HIS A 31 8.32 14.95 -4.07
CA HIS A 31 9.45 15.07 -4.99
C HIS A 31 9.13 15.94 -6.19
N ARG A 32 7.98 16.58 -6.17
CA ARG A 32 7.57 17.43 -7.26
C ARG A 32 8.55 18.58 -7.44
N GLY A 33 8.99 18.77 -8.66
CA GLY A 33 9.96 19.80 -8.95
C GLY A 33 11.40 19.35 -8.93
N HIS A 34 11.66 18.14 -8.48
CA HIS A 34 13.00 17.57 -8.52
C HIS A 34 13.31 17.01 -9.90
N THR A 35 14.59 17.06 -10.26
CA THR A 35 15.03 16.45 -11.48
C THR A 35 14.80 14.95 -11.39
N GLY A 36 14.20 14.37 -12.39
CA GLY A 36 13.89 12.97 -12.36
C GLY A 36 12.45 12.65 -12.05
N ASP A 37 11.66 13.66 -11.75
CA ASP A 37 10.22 13.47 -11.61
C ASP A 37 9.68 13.10 -13.00
N ASP A 38 9.04 11.93 -13.08
CA ASP A 38 8.53 11.45 -14.35
C ASP A 38 7.18 12.08 -14.71
N GLY A 39 6.64 12.90 -13.84
CA GLY A 39 5.38 13.57 -14.09
C GLY A 39 4.15 12.72 -13.86
N SER A 40 4.32 11.45 -13.54
CA SER A 40 3.17 10.58 -13.32
C SER A 40 2.46 10.88 -12.00
N GLY A 41 3.23 11.28 -10.99
CA GLY A 41 2.69 11.55 -9.68
C GLY A 41 2.29 10.30 -8.90
N GLU A 42 2.59 9.12 -9.42
CA GLU A 42 2.15 7.87 -8.81
C GLU A 42 3.24 6.81 -8.78
N SER A 43 4.46 7.19 -8.41
CA SER A 43 5.56 6.23 -8.41
C SER A 43 6.07 5.85 -7.02
N HIS A 44 5.71 6.60 -5.99
CA HIS A 44 6.16 6.33 -4.61
C HIS A 44 4.97 6.38 -3.66
N PHE A 45 4.77 5.28 -2.94
CA PHE A 45 3.62 5.19 -2.02
C PHE A 45 4.03 4.62 -0.68
N THR A 46 3.30 5.04 0.36
CA THR A 46 3.36 4.40 1.66
C THR A 46 1.97 3.85 1.97
N ILE A 47 1.90 2.59 2.34
CA ILE A 47 0.65 1.95 2.73
C ILE A 47 0.68 1.69 4.22
N VAL A 48 -0.33 2.20 4.94
CA VAL A 48 -0.54 1.89 6.35
C VAL A 48 -1.82 1.07 6.43
N ILE A 49 -1.70 -0.17 6.86
CA ILE A 49 -2.85 -1.08 6.88
C ILE A 49 -2.88 -1.84 8.19
N GLU A 50 -4.05 -1.88 8.82
CA GLU A 50 -4.30 -2.65 10.03
C GLU A 50 -5.42 -3.63 9.76
N ALA A 51 -5.15 -4.91 9.98
CA ALA A 51 -6.13 -5.95 9.75
C ALA A 51 -5.86 -7.11 10.69
N GLU A 52 -6.92 -7.80 11.09
CA GLU A 52 -6.77 -8.96 11.96
C GLU A 52 -6.01 -10.08 11.30
N ALA A 53 -6.02 -10.13 9.98
CA ALA A 53 -5.27 -11.14 9.23
C ALA A 53 -3.78 -11.10 9.54
N PHE A 54 -3.28 -9.97 10.04
CA PHE A 54 -1.85 -9.82 10.34
C PHE A 54 -1.50 -10.20 11.78
N ALA A 55 -2.48 -10.56 12.60
CA ALA A 55 -2.23 -10.77 14.04
C ALA A 55 -1.20 -11.85 14.30
N ASP A 56 -1.25 -12.94 13.55
CA ASP A 56 -0.34 -14.06 13.75
C ASP A 56 0.79 -14.11 12.74
N ALA A 57 0.95 -13.06 11.95
CA ALA A 57 1.94 -13.03 10.89
C ALA A 57 3.18 -12.26 11.35
N SER A 58 4.35 -12.74 10.94
CA SER A 58 5.58 -12.00 11.15
C SER A 58 5.61 -10.78 10.24
N ARG A 59 6.58 -9.89 10.50
CA ARG A 59 6.72 -8.70 9.65
C ARG A 59 6.93 -9.08 8.19
N VAL A 60 7.77 -10.06 7.94
CA VAL A 60 8.02 -10.51 6.57
C VAL A 60 6.77 -11.10 5.95
N GLU A 61 6.05 -11.90 6.71
CA GLU A 61 4.81 -12.49 6.21
C GLU A 61 3.77 -11.44 5.88
N ARG A 62 3.66 -10.41 6.72
CA ARG A 62 2.72 -9.32 6.47
C ARG A 62 3.03 -8.63 5.16
N GLN A 63 4.30 -8.37 4.89
CA GLN A 63 4.68 -7.75 3.63
C GLN A 63 4.36 -8.64 2.44
N ARG A 64 4.60 -9.93 2.57
CA ARG A 64 4.28 -10.87 1.50
C ARG A 64 2.78 -10.93 1.24
N MET A 65 1.99 -10.89 2.29
CA MET A 65 0.54 -10.90 2.17
C MET A 65 0.04 -9.67 1.40
N VAL A 66 0.55 -8.50 1.77
CA VAL A 66 0.17 -7.27 1.11
C VAL A 66 0.62 -7.27 -0.35
N ASN A 67 1.86 -7.66 -0.61
CA ASN A 67 2.37 -7.71 -1.97
C ASN A 67 1.57 -8.69 -2.83
N GLY A 68 1.18 -9.82 -2.25
CA GLY A 68 0.36 -10.79 -2.96
C GLY A 68 -1.00 -10.23 -3.37
N ALA A 69 -1.60 -9.45 -2.48
CA ALA A 69 -2.88 -8.82 -2.77
C ALA A 69 -2.75 -7.75 -3.85
N LEU A 70 -1.62 -7.06 -3.88
CA LEU A 70 -1.39 -6.02 -4.89
C LEU A 70 -1.01 -6.58 -6.25
N GLY A 71 -0.57 -7.82 -6.31
CA GLY A 71 -0.22 -8.46 -7.56
C GLY A 71 0.96 -7.79 -8.25
N ASP A 72 0.76 -7.39 -9.50
CA ASP A 72 1.84 -6.83 -10.31
C ASP A 72 2.04 -5.34 -10.12
N ILE A 73 1.22 -4.69 -9.31
CA ILE A 73 1.32 -3.25 -9.15
C ILE A 73 2.72 -2.81 -8.71
N PRO A 74 3.30 -3.40 -7.64
CA PRO A 74 4.67 -3.05 -7.28
C PRO A 74 5.64 -3.57 -8.33
N GLY A 75 6.53 -2.71 -8.79
CA GLY A 75 7.51 -3.08 -9.80
C GLY A 75 7.06 -2.80 -11.22
N ASP A 76 5.77 -2.78 -11.47
CA ASP A 76 5.24 -2.50 -12.79
C ASP A 76 4.76 -1.06 -12.91
N ARG A 77 4.02 -0.60 -11.91
CA ARG A 77 3.43 0.74 -11.93
C ARG A 77 3.88 1.62 -10.78
N VAL A 78 4.53 1.04 -9.77
CA VAL A 78 5.01 1.76 -8.59
C VAL A 78 6.48 1.42 -8.40
N HIS A 79 7.34 2.44 -8.38
CA HIS A 79 8.78 2.24 -8.26
C HIS A 79 9.21 1.98 -6.82
N ALA A 80 8.57 2.60 -5.86
CA ALA A 80 8.92 2.43 -4.46
C ALA A 80 7.66 2.31 -3.64
N LEU A 81 7.65 1.33 -2.75
CA LEU A 81 6.48 1.07 -1.93
C LEU A 81 6.93 0.74 -0.52
N SER A 82 6.45 1.51 0.45
CA SER A 82 6.66 1.23 1.86
C SER A 82 5.37 0.66 2.43
N ILE A 83 5.47 -0.44 3.15
CA ILE A 83 4.31 -1.11 3.71
C ILE A 83 4.45 -1.17 5.22
N LYS A 84 3.46 -0.63 5.92
CA LYS A 84 3.38 -0.69 7.37
C LYS A 84 2.12 -1.46 7.71
N ALA A 85 2.26 -2.77 7.85
CA ALA A 85 1.15 -3.66 8.14
C ALA A 85 1.19 -4.10 9.59
N SER A 86 0.07 -4.02 10.27
CA SER A 86 -0.01 -4.41 11.66
C SER A 86 -1.41 -4.96 11.98
N ALA A 87 -1.51 -5.65 13.11
CA ALA A 87 -2.81 -6.06 13.61
C ALA A 87 -3.45 -4.88 14.30
N PRO A 88 -4.79 -4.80 14.30
CA PRO A 88 -5.47 -3.74 15.04
C PRO A 88 -5.09 -3.82 16.50
N GLU A 89 -4.97 -2.68 17.16
CA GLU A 89 -4.76 -2.70 18.58
C GLU A 89 -5.98 -3.32 19.23
N SER A 90 -5.72 -4.41 19.91
CA SER A 90 -6.78 -5.06 20.65
C SER A 90 -7.20 -4.16 21.81
N ALA A 91 -8.48 -3.97 21.97
CA ALA A 91 -8.99 -3.18 23.08
C ALA A 91 -8.89 -3.94 24.40
N GLY A 92 -8.50 -5.16 24.35
CA GLY A 92 -8.33 -5.94 25.56
C GLY A 92 -6.90 -6.08 25.96
#